data_e8e0b93e2c276809375768c856b60161
#
_entry.id   e8e0b93e2c276809375768c856b60161
#
_cell.length_a   1.000
_cell.length_b   1.000
_cell.length_c   1.000
_cell.angle_alpha   90.00
_cell.angle_beta   90.00
_cell.angle_gamma   90.00
#
_symmetry.space_group_name_H-M   'P 1'
#
loop_
_entity.id
_entity.type
_entity.pdbx_description
1 polymer ?
#
loop_
_entity_poly.entity_id
_entity_poly.type
_entity_poly.pdbx_seq_one_letter_code
_entity_poly.pdbx_strand_id
1 'polypeptide(L)'
;MQRPTILVVDDEAAQREVVAYNLESSGYKVICADNGEDALLITYEEQPDLIVLDWMMPKLSGIEVCRQLRVKKETKNIPIILLSARSEDIDKVRGLEVGADDYVAKPYSVVELMARIH
;
A
#
# COMPACT_ATOMS: atom_id res chain seq x y z
N MET A 1 20.54 -6.59 -12.37
CA MET A 1 19.95 -5.70 -11.34
C MET A 1 18.64 -6.27 -10.86
N GLN A 2 18.42 -6.20 -9.58
CA GLN A 2 17.15 -6.64 -9.01
C GLN A 2 16.07 -5.60 -9.26
N ARG A 3 14.87 -6.08 -9.57
CA ARG A 3 13.72 -5.22 -9.72
C ARG A 3 13.21 -4.80 -8.33
N PRO A 4 12.76 -3.56 -8.18
CA PRO A 4 12.13 -3.15 -6.92
C PRO A 4 10.90 -4.01 -6.64
N THR A 5 10.69 -4.34 -5.36
CA THR A 5 9.58 -5.15 -4.93
C THR A 5 8.49 -4.25 -4.34
N ILE A 6 7.26 -4.43 -4.83
CA ILE A 6 6.10 -3.68 -4.34
C ILE A 6 5.09 -4.66 -3.75
N LEU A 7 4.67 -4.40 -2.53
CA LEU A 7 3.59 -5.15 -1.88
C LEU A 7 2.28 -4.44 -2.16
N VAL A 8 1.32 -5.15 -2.72
CA VAL A 8 -0.03 -4.63 -3.00
C VAL A 8 -1.01 -5.30 -2.05
N VAL A 9 -1.67 -4.51 -1.22
CA VAL A 9 -2.61 -5.00 -0.21
C VAL A 9 -4.00 -4.46 -0.48
N ASP A 10 -4.92 -5.34 -0.83
CA ASP A 10 -6.31 -4.98 -1.10
C ASP A 10 -7.15 -6.25 -0.91
N ASP A 11 -8.27 -6.14 -0.21
CA ASP A 11 -9.16 -7.28 0.00
C ASP A 11 -10.04 -7.59 -1.21
N GLU A 12 -10.13 -6.68 -2.17
CA GLU A 12 -10.84 -6.92 -3.41
C GLU A 12 -9.90 -7.53 -4.46
N ALA A 13 -10.14 -8.78 -4.81
CA ALA A 13 -9.25 -9.51 -5.73
C ALA A 13 -9.12 -8.81 -7.09
N ALA A 14 -10.24 -8.36 -7.67
CA ALA A 14 -10.22 -7.71 -8.98
C ALA A 14 -9.35 -6.45 -8.99
N GLN A 15 -9.50 -5.61 -7.97
CA GLN A 15 -8.72 -4.38 -7.83
C GLN A 15 -7.24 -4.70 -7.64
N ARG A 16 -6.94 -5.67 -6.78
CA ARG A 16 -5.58 -6.09 -6.49
C ARG A 16 -4.88 -6.60 -7.75
N GLU A 17 -5.59 -7.41 -8.54
CA GLU A 17 -5.04 -7.98 -9.77
C GLU A 17 -4.74 -6.92 -10.83
N VAL A 18 -5.60 -5.91 -10.96
CA VAL A 18 -5.38 -4.82 -11.91
C VAL A 18 -4.11 -4.04 -11.55
N VAL A 19 -3.96 -3.69 -10.29
CA VAL A 19 -2.78 -2.96 -9.82
C VAL A 19 -1.52 -3.80 -10.00
N ALA A 20 -1.57 -5.07 -9.59
CA ALA A 20 -0.43 -5.96 -9.71
C ALA A 20 0.00 -6.14 -11.16
N TYR A 21 -0.95 -6.35 -12.07
CA TYR A 21 -0.65 -6.51 -13.50
C TYR A 21 0.08 -5.28 -14.05
N ASN A 22 -0.42 -4.10 -13.74
CA ASN A 22 0.18 -2.86 -14.24
C ASN A 22 1.59 -2.65 -13.69
N LEU A 23 1.80 -2.97 -12.42
CA LEU A 23 3.13 -2.85 -11.81
C LEU A 23 4.12 -3.85 -12.42
N GLU A 24 3.69 -5.09 -12.61
CA GLU A 24 4.54 -6.10 -13.24
C GLU A 24 4.89 -5.72 -14.67
N SER A 25 3.93 -5.17 -15.41
CA SER A 25 4.15 -4.69 -16.77
C SER A 25 5.16 -3.53 -16.80
N SER A 26 5.29 -2.79 -15.73
CA SER A 26 6.24 -1.68 -15.61
C SER A 26 7.61 -2.13 -15.07
N GLY A 27 7.80 -3.42 -14.84
CA GLY A 27 9.11 -3.96 -14.45
C GLY A 27 9.30 -4.18 -12.96
N TYR A 28 8.27 -4.03 -12.14
CA TYR A 28 8.37 -4.28 -10.71
C TYR A 28 8.11 -5.75 -10.38
N LYS A 29 8.71 -6.22 -9.30
CA LYS A 29 8.33 -7.49 -8.70
C LYS A 29 7.18 -7.20 -7.75
N VAL A 30 6.09 -7.96 -7.84
CA VAL A 30 4.89 -7.70 -7.04
C VAL A 30 4.58 -8.87 -6.12
N ILE A 31 4.30 -8.55 -4.86
CA ILE A 31 3.78 -9.51 -3.88
C ILE A 31 2.41 -8.97 -3.47
N CYS A 32 1.43 -9.85 -3.30
CA CYS A 32 0.07 -9.45 -2.95
C CYS A 32 -0.33 -10.00 -1.59
N ALA A 33 -1.19 -9.24 -0.90
CA ALA A 33 -1.86 -9.68 0.31
C ALA A 33 -3.31 -9.21 0.26
N ASP A 34 -4.21 -9.93 0.90
CA ASP A 34 -5.62 -9.59 0.91
C ASP A 34 -6.13 -9.14 2.29
N ASN A 35 -5.23 -8.97 3.24
CA ASN A 35 -5.59 -8.52 4.59
C ASN A 35 -4.38 -7.91 5.29
N GLY A 36 -4.65 -7.20 6.37
CA GLY A 36 -3.60 -6.47 7.08
C GLY A 36 -2.62 -7.34 7.85
N GLU A 37 -3.08 -8.46 8.38
CA GLU A 37 -2.20 -9.37 9.11
C GLU A 37 -1.14 -9.98 8.21
N ASP A 38 -1.57 -10.46 7.03
CA ASP A 38 -0.64 -11.00 6.04
C ASP A 38 0.28 -9.91 5.51
N ALA A 39 -0.24 -8.68 5.35
CA ALA A 39 0.58 -7.56 4.90
C ALA A 39 1.71 -7.29 5.87
N LEU A 40 1.45 -7.30 7.18
CA LEU A 40 2.48 -7.12 8.19
C LEU A 40 3.54 -8.22 8.12
N LEU A 41 3.07 -9.48 8.07
CA LEU A 41 3.97 -10.63 8.04
C LEU A 41 4.87 -10.59 6.81
N ILE A 42 4.28 -10.34 5.64
CA ILE A 42 5.03 -10.27 4.39
C ILE A 42 6.04 -9.10 4.44
N THR A 43 5.63 -7.97 5.00
CA THR A 43 6.52 -6.81 5.10
C THR A 43 7.76 -7.14 5.95
N TYR A 44 7.55 -7.81 7.07
CA TYR A 44 8.67 -8.18 7.93
C TYR A 44 9.61 -9.20 7.28
N GLU A 45 9.07 -10.13 6.51
CA GLU A 45 9.86 -11.17 5.87
C GLU A 45 10.55 -10.70 4.60
N GLU A 46 9.84 -9.96 3.74
CA GLU A 46 10.30 -9.63 2.40
C GLU A 46 10.91 -8.23 2.28
N GLN A 47 10.65 -7.35 3.22
CA GLN A 47 11.17 -5.97 3.20
C GLN A 47 10.95 -5.30 1.84
N PRO A 48 9.68 -5.12 1.42
CA PRO A 48 9.42 -4.52 0.11
C PRO A 48 9.92 -3.07 0.01
N ASP A 49 10.16 -2.63 -1.20
CA ASP A 49 10.64 -1.27 -1.45
C ASP A 49 9.52 -0.22 -1.38
N LEU A 50 8.27 -0.66 -1.51
CA LEU A 50 7.10 0.21 -1.43
C LEU A 50 5.87 -0.63 -1.14
N ILE A 51 4.92 -0.07 -0.41
CA ILE A 51 3.65 -0.73 -0.11
C ILE A 51 2.49 0.12 -0.63
N VAL A 52 1.62 -0.49 -1.43
CA VAL A 52 0.34 0.09 -1.84
C VAL A 52 -0.72 -0.58 -0.97
N LEU A 53 -1.39 0.20 -0.13
CA LEU A 53 -2.15 -0.32 0.99
C LEU A 53 -3.56 0.26 1.03
N ASP A 54 -4.57 -0.60 0.90
CA ASP A 54 -5.96 -0.19 1.03
C ASP A 54 -6.26 0.14 2.50
N TRP A 55 -6.98 1.24 2.74
CA TRP A 55 -7.37 1.63 4.09
C TRP A 55 -8.47 0.73 4.64
N MET A 56 -9.52 0.50 3.84
CA MET A 56 -10.73 -0.19 4.32
C MET A 56 -10.61 -1.69 4.11
N MET A 57 -10.13 -2.39 5.12
CA MET A 57 -10.03 -3.84 5.10
C MET A 57 -10.62 -4.42 6.39
N PRO A 58 -11.19 -5.64 6.34
CA PRO A 58 -11.71 -6.27 7.54
C PRO A 58 -10.60 -6.61 8.53
N LYS A 59 -10.95 -6.66 9.80
CA LYS A 59 -10.08 -7.00 10.94
C LYS A 59 -9.02 -5.94 11.22
N LEU A 60 -8.03 -5.81 10.37
CA LEU A 60 -6.93 -4.87 10.57
C LEU A 60 -6.92 -3.87 9.41
N SER A 61 -7.25 -2.62 9.69
CA SER A 61 -7.31 -1.58 8.66
C SER A 61 -5.91 -1.19 8.16
N GLY A 62 -5.88 -0.58 6.97
CA GLY A 62 -4.61 -0.08 6.43
C GLY A 62 -3.96 0.97 7.31
N ILE A 63 -4.75 1.81 7.99
CA ILE A 63 -4.23 2.79 8.94
C ILE A 63 -3.47 2.12 10.08
N GLU A 64 -4.03 1.02 10.61
CA GLU A 64 -3.38 0.31 11.71
C GLU A 64 -2.12 -0.42 11.24
N VAL A 65 -2.16 -0.99 10.03
CA VAL A 65 -0.95 -1.59 9.43
C VAL A 65 0.15 -0.52 9.31
N CYS A 66 -0.19 0.65 8.80
CA CYS A 66 0.77 1.74 8.64
C CYS A 66 1.36 2.15 9.99
N ARG A 67 0.50 2.30 11.01
CA ARG A 67 0.96 2.66 12.35
C ARG A 67 1.96 1.65 12.90
N GLN A 68 1.66 0.36 12.77
CA GLN A 68 2.53 -0.69 13.28
C GLN A 68 3.87 -0.74 12.54
N LEU A 69 3.85 -0.52 11.22
CA LEU A 69 5.09 -0.50 10.45
C LEU A 69 5.99 0.68 10.82
N ARG A 70 5.40 1.82 11.20
CA ARG A 70 6.17 3.02 11.53
C ARG A 70 6.87 2.96 12.89
N VAL A 71 6.45 2.06 13.78
CA VAL A 71 7.08 1.96 15.10
C VAL A 71 8.26 0.99 15.13
N LYS A 72 8.43 0.15 14.10
CA LYS A 72 9.54 -0.80 14.06
C LYS A 72 10.69 -0.27 13.21
N LYS A 73 11.91 -0.42 13.72
CA LYS A 73 13.11 0.07 13.07
C LYS A 73 13.28 -0.50 11.66
N GLU A 74 12.94 -1.78 11.49
CA GLU A 74 13.13 -2.50 10.22
C GLU A 74 12.18 -2.03 9.12
N THR A 75 11.05 -1.42 9.47
CA THR A 75 10.00 -1.07 8.51
C THR A 75 9.61 0.40 8.50
N LYS A 76 10.11 1.19 9.44
CA LYS A 76 9.64 2.58 9.61
C LYS A 76 9.90 3.49 8.42
N ASN A 77 10.83 3.15 7.54
CA ASN A 77 11.19 3.97 6.39
C ASN A 77 10.66 3.45 5.06
N ILE A 78 9.90 2.35 5.06
CA ILE A 78 9.33 1.82 3.81
C ILE A 78 8.25 2.78 3.33
N PRO A 79 8.31 3.29 2.08
CA PRO A 79 7.27 4.17 1.55
C PRO A 79 5.92 3.46 1.49
N ILE A 80 4.86 4.15 1.90
CA ILE A 80 3.50 3.63 1.92
C ILE A 80 2.57 4.60 1.22
N ILE A 81 1.80 4.09 0.25
CA ILE A 81 0.72 4.82 -0.41
C ILE A 81 -0.59 4.22 0.06
N LEU A 82 -1.42 5.01 0.73
CA LEU A 82 -2.75 4.59 1.17
C LEU A 82 -3.77 4.82 0.06
N LEU A 83 -4.63 3.83 -0.17
CA LEU A 83 -5.74 3.92 -1.12
C LEU A 83 -7.03 3.88 -0.33
N SER A 84 -7.98 4.78 -0.60
CA SER A 84 -9.24 4.76 0.14
C SER A 84 -10.37 5.46 -0.59
N ALA A 85 -11.60 4.99 -0.36
CA ALA A 85 -12.80 5.70 -0.76
C ALA A 85 -13.05 6.93 0.13
N ARG A 86 -12.32 7.07 1.25
CA ARG A 86 -12.42 8.24 2.12
C ARG A 86 -11.65 9.38 1.47
N SER A 87 -12.39 10.36 0.94
CA SER A 87 -11.80 11.43 0.14
C SER A 87 -11.82 12.80 0.83
N GLU A 88 -12.35 12.89 2.04
CA GLU A 88 -12.39 14.16 2.75
C GLU A 88 -11.00 14.56 3.25
N ASP A 89 -10.75 15.86 3.32
CA ASP A 89 -9.44 16.36 3.71
C ASP A 89 -8.99 15.87 5.08
N ILE A 90 -9.90 15.75 6.03
CA ILE A 90 -9.57 15.26 7.36
C ILE A 90 -9.07 13.81 7.33
N ASP A 91 -9.64 12.98 6.44
CA ASP A 91 -9.20 11.60 6.29
C ASP A 91 -7.80 11.53 5.67
N LYS A 92 -7.52 12.39 4.70
CA LYS A 92 -6.18 12.47 4.09
C LYS A 92 -5.13 12.89 5.11
N VAL A 93 -5.45 13.90 5.91
CA VAL A 93 -4.55 14.36 6.96
C VAL A 93 -4.29 13.24 7.97
N ARG A 94 -5.33 12.52 8.36
CA ARG A 94 -5.19 11.41 9.30
C ARG A 94 -4.28 10.30 8.74
N GLY A 95 -4.46 9.95 7.46
CA GLY A 95 -3.60 8.96 6.82
C GLY A 95 -2.14 9.37 6.82
N LEU A 96 -1.86 10.63 6.48
CA LEU A 96 -0.50 11.14 6.46
C LEU A 96 0.10 11.25 7.86
N GLU A 97 -0.72 11.62 8.86
CA GLU A 97 -0.26 11.71 10.24
C GLU A 97 0.17 10.38 10.84
N VAL A 98 -0.46 9.26 10.44
CA VAL A 98 -0.02 7.95 10.92
C VAL A 98 1.21 7.43 10.17
N GLY A 99 1.70 8.19 9.20
CA GLY A 99 2.98 7.91 8.57
C GLY A 99 2.94 7.45 7.13
N ALA A 100 1.79 7.55 6.45
CA ALA A 100 1.75 7.29 5.01
C ALA A 100 2.50 8.40 4.26
N ASP A 101 3.17 8.02 3.18
CA ASP A 101 3.90 8.99 2.37
C ASP A 101 2.99 9.65 1.33
N ASP A 102 1.92 8.98 0.95
CA ASP A 102 0.95 9.53 0.01
C ASP A 102 -0.41 8.91 0.24
N TYR A 103 -1.42 9.55 -0.32
CA TYR A 103 -2.82 9.14 -0.17
C TYR A 103 -3.54 9.33 -1.50
N VAL A 104 -4.13 8.26 -2.02
CA VAL A 104 -4.87 8.30 -3.28
C VAL A 104 -6.32 7.93 -3.03
N ALA A 105 -7.23 8.82 -3.37
CA ALA A 105 -8.66 8.61 -3.16
C ALA A 105 -9.26 7.75 -4.27
N LYS A 106 -10.11 6.81 -3.90
CA LYS A 106 -10.88 6.01 -4.86
C LYS A 106 -12.13 6.81 -5.28
N PRO A 107 -12.61 6.68 -6.51
CA PRO A 107 -11.99 5.94 -7.60
C PRO A 107 -10.78 6.68 -8.15
N TYR A 108 -9.70 5.98 -8.38
CA TYR A 108 -8.49 6.54 -8.97
C TYR A 108 -8.26 5.92 -10.34
N SER A 109 -7.52 6.61 -11.21
CA SER A 109 -7.07 6.00 -12.44
C SER A 109 -5.76 5.25 -12.17
N VAL A 110 -5.58 4.14 -12.89
CA VAL A 110 -4.32 3.40 -12.78
C VAL A 110 -3.14 4.27 -13.18
N VAL A 111 -3.34 5.15 -14.17
CA VAL A 111 -2.31 6.10 -14.61
C VAL A 111 -1.88 7.00 -13.47
N GLU A 112 -2.84 7.55 -12.71
CA GLU A 112 -2.53 8.39 -11.55
C GLU A 112 -1.75 7.63 -10.49
N LEU A 113 -2.20 6.42 -10.16
CA LEU A 113 -1.51 5.60 -9.16
C LEU A 113 -0.08 5.28 -9.60
N MET A 114 0.10 4.90 -10.87
CA MET A 114 1.42 4.58 -11.39
C MET A 114 2.35 5.80 -11.35
N ALA A 115 1.82 6.99 -11.62
CA ALA A 115 2.60 8.22 -11.57
C ALA A 115 3.11 8.50 -10.15
N ARG A 116 2.30 8.20 -9.14
CA ARG A 116 2.71 8.42 -7.75
C ARG A 116 3.73 7.39 -7.26
N ILE A 117 3.72 6.20 -7.83
CA ILE A 117 4.68 5.15 -7.49
C ILE A 117 6.05 5.48 -8.10
N HIS A 118 6.05 5.99 -9.30
CA HIS A 118 7.28 6.39 -9.97
C HIS A 118 7.76 7.74 -9.47
#